data_9db3638c4814712f5650ebe4df25f2dc
#
_entry.id   9db3638c4814712f5650ebe4df25f2dc
#
_cell.length_a   1.000
_cell.length_b   1.000
_cell.length_c   1.000
_cell.angle_alpha   90.00
_cell.angle_beta   90.00
_cell.angle_gamma   90.00
#
_symmetry.space_group_name_H-M   'P 1'
#
loop_
_entity.id
_entity.type
_entity.pdbx_description
1 polymer ?
#
loop_
_entity_poly.entity_id
_entity_poly.type
_entity_poly.pdbx_seq_one_letter_code
_entity_poly.pdbx_strand_id
1 'polypeptide(L)'
;TFDSNENLYSRIQTTSYDVIIPSDYAISRFIDEDMLQPLNYNHIPNIKLIDEKYTHLDFDPEQKYSVPYTWGVVGIVYNTKYVDKADIGSWDLLWNPKYTNRTAMFNNSRDALGIALMYLGYSLNTTDKDELREAADLIIAGKPVYQGIWMDQILEKLPSEEIVAAPYYNGDAVTMIDENPDLAFYVPKEGTNLFVDAMCIPKNAKNVSGAEKFINFMCSTEAAMANWEYIGYSSPQTEVYNELDEEITGDPLYFPDITQYP
;
A
#
# COMPACT_ATOMS: atom_id res chain seq x y z
N THR A 1 5.81 -2.30 17.03
CA THR A 1 4.83 -2.31 15.92
C THR A 1 3.75 -1.27 16.16
N PHE A 2 3.04 -0.90 15.12
CA PHE A 2 1.88 -0.01 15.11
C PHE A 2 0.87 -0.53 14.08
N ASP A 3 -0.40 -0.21 14.29
CA ASP A 3 -1.49 -0.81 13.53
C ASP A 3 -1.90 0.04 12.31
N SER A 4 -1.56 1.33 12.31
CA SER A 4 -1.79 2.26 11.19
C SER A 4 -0.83 3.45 11.26
N ASN A 5 -0.72 4.19 10.16
CA ASN A 5 0.09 5.42 10.11
C ASN A 5 -0.45 6.49 11.09
N GLU A 6 -1.76 6.56 11.32
CA GLU A 6 -2.40 7.46 12.30
C GLU A 6 -2.04 7.04 13.73
N ASN A 7 -1.99 5.73 14.00
CA ASN A 7 -1.53 5.21 15.29
C ASN A 7 -0.04 5.53 15.49
N LEU A 8 0.80 5.32 14.46
CA LEU A 8 2.20 5.71 14.49
C LEU A 8 2.37 7.20 14.76
N TYR A 9 1.61 8.07 14.07
CA TYR A 9 1.65 9.52 14.27
C TYR A 9 1.40 9.92 15.73
N SER A 10 0.44 9.28 16.37
CA SER A 10 0.15 9.54 17.80
C SER A 10 1.25 9.01 18.73
N ARG A 11 1.86 7.89 18.39
CA ARG A 11 2.86 7.21 19.23
C ARG A 11 4.27 7.77 19.08
N ILE A 12 4.67 8.24 17.92
CA ILE A 12 6.03 8.74 17.65
C ILE A 12 6.39 9.95 18.53
N GLN A 13 5.39 10.68 19.00
CA GLN A 13 5.58 11.84 19.90
C GLN A 13 5.95 11.42 21.34
N THR A 14 5.53 10.23 21.76
CA THR A 14 5.66 9.76 23.13
C THR A 14 6.54 8.51 23.28
N THR A 15 6.72 7.77 22.20
CA THR A 15 7.50 6.54 22.16
C THR A 15 8.74 6.74 21.29
N SER A 16 9.89 6.30 21.75
CA SER A 16 11.12 6.33 20.97
C SER A 16 11.21 5.09 20.09
N TYR A 17 11.35 5.32 18.78
CA TYR A 17 11.71 4.32 17.79
C TYR A 17 13.05 4.72 17.18
N ASP A 18 13.88 3.75 16.77
CA ASP A 18 15.11 4.03 16.05
C ASP A 18 14.90 3.96 14.53
N VAL A 19 13.98 3.10 14.07
CA VAL A 19 13.51 3.03 12.68
C VAL A 19 12.00 2.91 12.67
N ILE A 20 11.38 3.58 11.72
CA ILE A 20 9.95 3.42 11.38
C ILE A 20 9.84 3.19 9.87
N ILE A 21 8.79 2.49 9.46
CA ILE A 21 8.50 2.20 8.04
C ILE A 21 7.05 2.58 7.75
N PRO A 22 6.76 3.88 7.62
CA PRO A 22 5.43 4.38 7.25
C PRO A 22 5.25 4.49 5.75
N SER A 23 4.01 4.66 5.31
CA SER A 23 3.69 4.96 3.92
C SER A 23 3.98 6.42 3.57
N ASP A 24 4.16 6.68 2.29
CA ASP A 24 4.53 7.95 1.65
C ASP A 24 3.78 9.17 2.20
N TYR A 25 2.43 9.13 2.26
CA TYR A 25 1.63 10.26 2.76
C TYR A 25 1.92 10.60 4.23
N ALA A 26 2.25 9.60 5.03
CA ALA A 26 2.63 9.81 6.42
C ALA A 26 4.04 10.37 6.54
N ILE A 27 4.96 9.93 5.66
CA ILE A 27 6.32 10.48 5.58
C ILE A 27 6.29 11.96 5.22
N SER A 28 5.51 12.34 4.19
CA SER A 28 5.30 13.74 3.82
C SER A 28 4.91 14.58 5.03
N ARG A 29 3.91 14.13 5.77
CA ARG A 29 3.46 14.80 6.99
C ARG A 29 4.55 14.87 8.06
N PHE A 30 5.28 13.78 8.28
CA PHE A 30 6.36 13.76 9.28
C PHE A 30 7.51 14.69 8.92
N ILE A 31 7.79 14.89 7.63
CA ILE A 31 8.77 15.87 7.14
C ILE A 31 8.28 17.28 7.42
N ASP A 32 7.04 17.59 7.03
CA ASP A 32 6.44 18.94 7.21
C ASP A 32 6.38 19.35 8.68
N GLU A 33 6.15 18.40 9.59
CA GLU A 33 6.07 18.61 11.04
C GLU A 33 7.45 18.47 11.76
N ASP A 34 8.56 18.36 11.00
CA ASP A 34 9.94 18.22 11.54
C ASP A 34 10.10 17.04 12.53
N MET A 35 9.46 15.91 12.22
CA MET A 35 9.47 14.71 13.08
C MET A 35 10.52 13.67 12.71
N LEU A 36 11.23 13.85 11.59
CA LEU A 36 12.27 12.93 11.10
C LEU A 36 13.66 13.54 11.18
N GLN A 37 14.69 12.68 11.22
CA GLN A 37 16.08 13.05 11.08
C GLN A 37 16.55 12.85 9.64
N PRO A 38 17.38 13.77 9.09
CA PRO A 38 18.07 13.52 7.83
C PRO A 38 18.98 12.30 7.94
N LEU A 39 18.98 11.47 6.88
CA LEU A 39 19.82 10.29 6.77
C LEU A 39 21.24 10.66 6.32
N ASN A 40 22.22 9.97 6.87
CA ASN A 40 23.61 10.06 6.37
C ASN A 40 23.87 8.90 5.38
N TYR A 41 23.73 9.17 4.10
CA TYR A 41 23.91 8.17 3.05
C TYR A 41 25.32 7.59 2.94
N ASN A 42 26.33 8.21 3.55
CA ASN A 42 27.66 7.58 3.69
C ASN A 42 27.61 6.30 4.55
N HIS A 43 26.60 6.19 5.41
CA HIS A 43 26.36 5.00 6.23
C HIS A 43 25.35 4.02 5.60
N ILE A 44 24.76 4.40 4.45
CA ILE A 44 23.76 3.61 3.72
C ILE A 44 24.22 3.41 2.25
N PRO A 45 25.42 2.85 2.02
CA PRO A 45 25.96 2.71 0.66
C PRO A 45 25.13 1.79 -0.24
N ASN A 46 24.28 0.92 0.33
CA ASN A 46 23.41 0.03 -0.42
C ASN A 46 22.18 0.74 -1.03
N ILE A 47 21.96 2.03 -0.74
CA ILE A 47 20.93 2.84 -1.42
C ILE A 47 21.06 2.78 -2.95
N LYS A 48 22.28 2.62 -3.47
CA LYS A 48 22.56 2.49 -4.91
C LYS A 48 21.95 1.24 -5.57
N LEU A 49 21.45 0.28 -4.77
CA LEU A 49 20.77 -0.91 -5.24
C LEU A 49 19.25 -0.68 -5.39
N ILE A 50 18.75 0.42 -4.87
CA ILE A 50 17.35 0.83 -5.06
C ILE A 50 17.20 1.45 -6.46
N ASP A 51 16.19 1.02 -7.20
CA ASP A 51 15.87 1.52 -8.53
C ASP A 51 15.53 3.03 -8.45
N GLU A 52 16.13 3.83 -9.35
CA GLU A 52 15.96 5.29 -9.38
C GLU A 52 14.50 5.73 -9.47
N LYS A 53 13.62 4.92 -10.10
CA LYS A 53 12.19 5.23 -10.21
C LYS A 53 11.46 5.29 -8.86
N TYR A 54 12.04 4.72 -7.79
CA TYR A 54 11.49 4.76 -6.44
C TYR A 54 12.22 5.75 -5.52
N THR A 55 13.18 6.50 -6.05
CA THR A 55 13.90 7.55 -5.33
C THR A 55 13.41 8.93 -5.73
N HIS A 56 13.67 9.95 -4.93
CA HIS A 56 13.30 11.35 -5.22
C HIS A 56 11.80 11.55 -5.50
N LEU A 57 10.95 10.74 -4.85
CA LEU A 57 9.51 10.82 -4.98
C LEU A 57 8.95 12.09 -4.30
N ASP A 58 7.75 12.52 -4.69
CA ASP A 58 7.14 13.78 -4.28
C ASP A 58 7.06 13.97 -2.76
N PHE A 59 7.00 12.90 -1.99
CA PHE A 59 6.97 12.98 -0.52
C PHE A 59 8.35 13.26 0.12
N ASP A 60 9.46 13.00 -0.60
CA ASP A 60 10.84 13.28 -0.17
C ASP A 60 11.73 13.58 -1.40
N PRO A 61 11.48 14.68 -2.14
CA PRO A 61 12.09 14.94 -3.44
C PRO A 61 13.62 15.13 -3.39
N GLU A 62 14.16 15.51 -2.22
CA GLU A 62 15.59 15.60 -2.01
C GLU A 62 16.21 14.27 -1.57
N GLN A 63 15.41 13.20 -1.40
CA GLN A 63 15.86 11.90 -0.85
C GLN A 63 16.62 12.08 0.46
N LYS A 64 16.10 12.88 1.37
CA LYS A 64 16.82 13.29 2.57
C LYS A 64 16.46 12.50 3.82
N TYR A 65 15.25 11.99 3.89
CA TYR A 65 14.66 11.44 5.12
C TYR A 65 14.27 9.98 5.02
N SER A 66 14.21 9.40 3.82
CA SER A 66 13.59 8.10 3.61
C SER A 66 14.40 7.21 2.66
N VAL A 67 14.32 5.91 2.87
CA VAL A 67 14.82 4.89 1.94
C VAL A 67 13.68 3.95 1.60
N PRO A 68 13.29 3.80 0.32
CA PRO A 68 12.22 2.90 -0.10
C PRO A 68 12.45 1.47 0.39
N TYR A 69 11.38 0.85 0.88
CA TYR A 69 11.40 -0.48 1.46
C TYR A 69 10.55 -1.48 0.66
N THR A 70 9.29 -1.12 0.42
CA THR A 70 8.34 -1.87 -0.42
C THR A 70 7.46 -0.90 -1.17
N TRP A 71 6.82 -1.39 -2.21
CA TRP A 71 5.80 -0.64 -2.93
C TRP A 71 4.66 -1.57 -3.36
N GLY A 72 3.53 -1.01 -3.68
CA GLY A 72 2.39 -1.77 -4.16
C GLY A 72 1.27 -0.87 -4.64
N VAL A 73 0.18 -1.52 -5.00
CA VAL A 73 -1.05 -0.86 -5.45
C VAL A 73 -2.27 -1.39 -4.71
N VAL A 74 -3.32 -0.59 -4.66
CA VAL A 74 -4.63 -1.00 -4.18
C VAL A 74 -5.45 -1.48 -5.36
N GLY A 75 -6.08 -2.65 -5.24
CA GLY A 75 -7.01 -3.17 -6.24
C GLY A 75 -8.18 -3.85 -5.58
N ILE A 76 -8.91 -4.65 -6.34
CA ILE A 76 -9.99 -5.48 -5.83
C ILE A 76 -9.56 -6.95 -5.87
N VAL A 77 -9.62 -7.60 -4.72
CA VAL A 77 -9.61 -9.06 -4.61
C VAL A 77 -11.05 -9.55 -4.69
N TYR A 78 -11.32 -10.51 -5.55
CA TYR A 78 -12.67 -11.03 -5.77
C TYR A 78 -12.67 -12.54 -5.99
N ASN A 79 -13.80 -13.18 -5.69
CA ASN A 79 -13.99 -14.61 -5.90
C ASN A 79 -14.61 -14.87 -7.28
N THR A 80 -13.88 -15.58 -8.14
CA THR A 80 -14.24 -15.87 -9.54
C THR A 80 -15.46 -16.76 -9.70
N LYS A 81 -15.86 -17.51 -8.66
CA LYS A 81 -17.07 -18.33 -8.65
C LYS A 81 -18.35 -17.52 -8.48
N TYR A 82 -18.26 -16.38 -7.78
CA TYR A 82 -19.43 -15.62 -7.34
C TYR A 82 -19.56 -14.26 -8.02
N VAL A 83 -18.47 -13.68 -8.47
CA VAL A 83 -18.48 -12.39 -9.17
C VAL A 83 -18.58 -12.62 -10.68
N ASP A 84 -19.60 -12.04 -11.30
CA ASP A 84 -19.79 -12.16 -12.74
C ASP A 84 -18.70 -11.37 -13.49
N LYS A 85 -18.20 -11.94 -14.60
CA LYS A 85 -17.17 -11.32 -15.43
C LYS A 85 -17.55 -9.93 -15.95
N ALA A 86 -18.85 -9.65 -16.10
CA ALA A 86 -19.33 -8.34 -16.55
C ALA A 86 -19.22 -7.24 -15.48
N ASP A 87 -19.05 -7.61 -14.23
CA ASP A 87 -18.97 -6.70 -13.08
C ASP A 87 -17.50 -6.41 -12.68
N ILE A 88 -16.51 -7.00 -13.39
CA ILE A 88 -15.07 -6.85 -13.11
C ILE A 88 -14.50 -5.65 -13.87
N GLY A 89 -13.48 -5.00 -13.29
CA GLY A 89 -12.66 -3.99 -13.95
C GLY A 89 -12.95 -2.55 -13.53
N SER A 90 -13.85 -2.34 -12.58
CA SER A 90 -14.18 -1.01 -12.02
C SER A 90 -14.31 -1.08 -10.50
N TRP A 91 -14.11 0.06 -9.81
CA TRP A 91 -14.40 0.20 -8.39
C TRP A 91 -15.90 0.04 -8.07
N ASP A 92 -16.81 0.17 -9.06
CA ASP A 92 -18.25 0.07 -8.85
C ASP A 92 -18.70 -1.29 -8.32
N LEU A 93 -17.92 -2.35 -8.49
CA LEU A 93 -18.16 -3.66 -7.90
C LEU A 93 -18.42 -3.58 -6.39
N LEU A 94 -17.74 -2.68 -5.70
CA LEU A 94 -17.88 -2.53 -4.24
C LEU A 94 -19.25 -1.99 -3.83
N TRP A 95 -19.92 -1.23 -4.71
CA TRP A 95 -21.26 -0.63 -4.48
C TRP A 95 -22.37 -1.39 -5.19
N ASN A 96 -22.05 -2.47 -5.92
CA ASN A 96 -23.06 -3.18 -6.72
C ASN A 96 -24.06 -3.94 -5.81
N PRO A 97 -25.37 -3.59 -5.85
CA PRO A 97 -26.37 -4.18 -4.98
C PRO A 97 -26.57 -5.69 -5.19
N LYS A 98 -26.12 -6.23 -6.32
CA LYS A 98 -26.11 -7.67 -6.60
C LYS A 98 -25.30 -8.45 -5.55
N TYR A 99 -24.29 -7.82 -4.97
CA TYR A 99 -23.41 -8.42 -3.97
C TYR A 99 -23.67 -7.89 -2.55
N THR A 100 -24.90 -7.44 -2.29
CA THR A 100 -25.29 -6.93 -0.98
C THR A 100 -24.95 -7.91 0.13
N ASN A 101 -24.33 -7.40 1.20
CA ASN A 101 -23.83 -8.17 2.35
C ASN A 101 -22.72 -9.18 1.99
N ARG A 102 -22.07 -8.99 0.83
CA ARG A 102 -20.96 -9.84 0.37
C ARG A 102 -19.74 -9.06 -0.12
N THR A 103 -19.75 -7.74 -0.04
CA THR A 103 -18.58 -6.87 -0.27
C THR A 103 -18.11 -6.26 1.04
N ALA A 104 -16.92 -5.68 1.04
CA ALA A 104 -16.41 -4.89 2.15
C ALA A 104 -15.78 -3.59 1.63
N MET A 105 -15.59 -2.64 2.54
CA MET A 105 -14.81 -1.43 2.32
C MET A 105 -13.67 -1.36 3.34
N PHE A 106 -12.60 -0.65 3.01
CA PHE A 106 -11.48 -0.42 3.92
C PHE A 106 -11.87 0.40 5.16
N ASN A 107 -11.34 -0.01 6.30
CA ASN A 107 -11.27 0.79 7.52
C ASN A 107 -9.93 1.57 7.59
N ASN A 108 -9.49 2.07 6.46
CA ASN A 108 -8.38 2.99 6.27
C ASN A 108 -8.95 4.21 5.53
N SER A 109 -8.95 5.36 6.19
CA SER A 109 -9.61 6.56 5.65
C SER A 109 -8.92 7.09 4.37
N ARG A 110 -7.60 6.95 4.27
CA ARG A 110 -6.84 7.38 3.09
C ARG A 110 -7.27 6.58 1.86
N ASP A 111 -7.23 5.24 1.96
CA ASP A 111 -7.55 4.39 0.82
C ASP A 111 -9.05 4.34 0.52
N ALA A 112 -9.92 4.29 1.56
CA ALA A 112 -11.36 4.31 1.33
C ALA A 112 -11.83 5.58 0.60
N LEU A 113 -11.34 6.75 1.02
CA LEU A 113 -11.62 8.03 0.31
C LEU A 113 -10.96 8.06 -1.06
N GLY A 114 -9.72 7.58 -1.19
CA GLY A 114 -9.01 7.50 -2.47
C GLY A 114 -9.75 6.66 -3.51
N ILE A 115 -10.26 5.50 -3.12
CA ILE A 115 -11.11 4.63 -3.96
C ILE A 115 -12.35 5.38 -4.43
N ALA A 116 -13.06 6.04 -3.51
CA ALA A 116 -14.27 6.77 -3.85
C ALA A 116 -13.98 7.99 -4.75
N LEU A 117 -12.89 8.72 -4.50
CA LEU A 117 -12.44 9.84 -5.32
C LEU A 117 -12.12 9.39 -6.75
N MET A 118 -11.31 8.33 -6.91
CA MET A 118 -10.99 7.79 -8.23
C MET A 118 -12.22 7.31 -8.98
N TYR A 119 -13.15 6.64 -8.30
CA TYR A 119 -14.42 6.23 -8.91
C TYR A 119 -15.26 7.42 -9.38
N LEU A 120 -15.24 8.53 -8.66
CA LEU A 120 -15.92 9.78 -9.04
C LEU A 120 -15.15 10.59 -10.11
N GLY A 121 -13.93 10.16 -10.47
CA GLY A 121 -13.09 10.86 -11.46
C GLY A 121 -12.27 12.00 -10.88
N TYR A 122 -12.13 12.07 -9.58
CA TYR A 122 -11.32 13.05 -8.87
C TYR A 122 -9.90 12.53 -8.60
N SER A 123 -8.96 13.45 -8.36
CA SER A 123 -7.62 13.08 -7.91
C SER A 123 -7.67 12.47 -6.50
N LEU A 124 -7.00 11.36 -6.31
CA LEU A 124 -6.83 10.76 -4.98
C LEU A 124 -6.06 11.69 -4.00
N ASN A 125 -5.34 12.68 -4.53
CA ASN A 125 -4.58 13.68 -3.77
C ASN A 125 -5.31 15.04 -3.68
N THR A 126 -6.60 15.09 -4.02
CA THR A 126 -7.37 16.34 -3.91
C THR A 126 -7.38 16.89 -2.49
N THR A 127 -7.37 18.22 -2.38
CA THR A 127 -7.60 18.96 -1.13
C THR A 127 -8.92 19.73 -1.14
N ASP A 128 -9.70 19.57 -2.22
CA ASP A 128 -11.02 20.17 -2.34
C ASP A 128 -12.01 19.52 -1.38
N LYS A 129 -12.64 20.35 -0.55
CA LYS A 129 -13.54 19.86 0.51
C LYS A 129 -14.87 19.33 -0.02
N ASP A 130 -15.31 19.81 -1.17
CA ASP A 130 -16.57 19.39 -1.77
C ASP A 130 -16.37 18.02 -2.45
N GLU A 131 -15.25 17.79 -3.15
CA GLU A 131 -14.86 16.47 -3.68
C GLU A 131 -14.69 15.44 -2.55
N LEU A 132 -13.99 15.80 -1.47
CA LEU A 132 -13.83 14.95 -0.29
C LEU A 132 -15.16 14.60 0.37
N ARG A 133 -16.11 15.54 0.40
CA ARG A 133 -17.45 15.30 0.94
C ARG A 133 -18.24 14.35 0.05
N GLU A 134 -18.20 14.55 -1.26
CA GLU A 134 -18.87 13.69 -2.23
C GLU A 134 -18.35 12.25 -2.14
N ALA A 135 -17.04 12.06 -2.03
CA ALA A 135 -16.43 10.75 -1.81
C ALA A 135 -16.89 10.11 -0.50
N ALA A 136 -16.94 10.86 0.59
CA ALA A 136 -17.43 10.37 1.87
C ALA A 136 -18.92 9.98 1.81
N ASP A 137 -19.75 10.80 1.14
CA ASP A 137 -21.19 10.53 0.96
C ASP A 137 -21.40 9.26 0.13
N LEU A 138 -20.56 9.00 -0.89
CA LEU A 138 -20.59 7.77 -1.67
C LEU A 138 -20.29 6.54 -0.79
N ILE A 139 -19.26 6.60 0.06
CA ILE A 139 -18.93 5.51 1.00
C ILE A 139 -20.09 5.27 1.96
N ILE A 140 -20.70 6.34 2.49
CA ILE A 140 -21.86 6.26 3.39
C ILE A 140 -23.07 5.63 2.68
N ALA A 141 -23.34 6.02 1.44
CA ALA A 141 -24.41 5.45 0.62
C ALA A 141 -24.19 3.96 0.33
N GLY A 142 -22.94 3.50 0.27
CA GLY A 142 -22.56 2.10 0.08
C GLY A 142 -22.79 1.20 1.30
N LYS A 143 -22.93 1.75 2.51
CA LYS A 143 -23.08 0.95 3.74
C LYS A 143 -24.16 -0.15 3.69
N PRO A 144 -25.31 0.02 3.03
CA PRO A 144 -26.30 -1.08 2.90
C PRO A 144 -25.81 -2.25 2.03
N VAL A 145 -24.78 -2.03 1.19
CA VAL A 145 -24.21 -3.06 0.30
C VAL A 145 -23.09 -3.81 1.00
N TYR A 146 -22.25 -3.11 1.76
CA TYR A 146 -21.14 -3.73 2.46
C TYR A 146 -21.59 -4.68 3.56
N GLN A 147 -20.91 -5.81 3.73
CA GLN A 147 -21.02 -6.62 4.94
C GLN A 147 -20.36 -5.88 6.11
N GLY A 148 -19.29 -5.14 5.85
CA GLY A 148 -18.61 -4.32 6.86
C GLY A 148 -17.53 -3.41 6.28
N ILE A 149 -16.94 -2.63 7.19
CA ILE A 149 -15.79 -1.76 6.92
C ILE A 149 -14.65 -2.32 7.76
N TRP A 150 -13.64 -2.92 7.12
CA TRP A 150 -12.61 -3.72 7.77
C TRP A 150 -11.22 -3.47 7.19
N MET A 151 -10.20 -3.99 7.87
CA MET A 151 -8.83 -4.16 7.38
C MET A 151 -8.46 -5.64 7.46
N ASP A 152 -7.68 -6.06 8.45
CA ASP A 152 -7.12 -7.41 8.56
C ASP A 152 -8.18 -8.52 8.53
N GLN A 153 -9.44 -8.22 8.93
CA GLN A 153 -10.54 -9.19 8.82
C GLN A 153 -10.83 -9.61 7.38
N ILE A 154 -10.48 -8.77 6.39
CA ILE A 154 -10.64 -9.10 4.97
C ILE A 154 -9.76 -10.29 4.58
N LEU A 155 -8.55 -10.40 5.17
CA LEU A 155 -7.60 -11.50 4.95
C LEU A 155 -8.17 -12.89 5.29
N GLU A 156 -9.10 -12.95 6.23
CA GLU A 156 -9.78 -14.20 6.60
C GLU A 156 -11.10 -14.38 5.83
N LYS A 157 -11.83 -13.29 5.60
CA LYS A 157 -13.20 -13.34 5.05
C LYS A 157 -13.25 -13.62 3.56
N LEU A 158 -12.26 -13.18 2.77
CA LEU A 158 -12.21 -13.49 1.35
C LEU A 158 -11.85 -14.96 1.11
N PRO A 159 -10.75 -15.51 1.69
CA PRO A 159 -10.42 -16.92 1.52
C PRO A 159 -11.51 -17.87 2.04
N SER A 160 -12.20 -17.51 3.13
CA SER A 160 -13.31 -18.29 3.69
C SER A 160 -14.65 -18.14 2.94
N GLU A 161 -14.71 -17.31 1.90
CA GLU A 161 -15.92 -17.04 1.08
C GLU A 161 -17.06 -16.34 1.85
N GLU A 162 -16.80 -15.77 3.02
CA GLU A 162 -17.79 -14.97 3.75
C GLU A 162 -18.14 -13.69 2.97
N ILE A 163 -17.17 -13.08 2.29
CA ILE A 163 -17.35 -12.02 1.32
C ILE A 163 -16.80 -12.46 -0.04
N VAL A 164 -17.21 -11.81 -1.11
CA VAL A 164 -16.83 -12.17 -2.48
C VAL A 164 -16.01 -11.12 -3.19
N ALA A 165 -15.95 -9.91 -2.67
CA ALA A 165 -15.09 -8.86 -3.19
C ALA A 165 -14.79 -7.82 -2.10
N ALA A 166 -13.55 -7.34 -2.09
CA ALA A 166 -13.10 -6.25 -1.23
C ALA A 166 -11.89 -5.55 -1.86
N PRO A 167 -11.66 -4.26 -1.54
CA PRO A 167 -10.40 -3.63 -1.87
C PRO A 167 -9.29 -4.26 -1.03
N TYR A 168 -8.12 -4.50 -1.62
CA TYR A 168 -6.92 -4.87 -0.86
C TYR A 168 -5.65 -4.53 -1.62
N TYR A 169 -4.52 -4.66 -0.93
CA TYR A 169 -3.19 -4.44 -1.48
C TYR A 169 -2.72 -5.67 -2.26
N ASN A 170 -2.02 -5.46 -3.37
CA ASN A 170 -1.58 -6.55 -4.25
C ASN A 170 -0.68 -7.57 -3.54
N GLY A 171 0.20 -7.16 -2.62
CA GLY A 171 1.06 -8.08 -1.87
C GLY A 171 0.28 -9.06 -1.00
N ASP A 172 -0.71 -8.58 -0.25
CA ASP A 172 -1.57 -9.45 0.55
C ASP A 172 -2.53 -10.28 -0.31
N ALA A 173 -2.89 -9.78 -1.51
CA ALA A 173 -3.71 -10.53 -2.45
C ALA A 173 -3.02 -11.83 -2.89
N VAL A 174 -1.68 -11.86 -3.00
CA VAL A 174 -0.90 -13.08 -3.24
C VAL A 174 -1.22 -14.14 -2.19
N THR A 175 -1.09 -13.78 -0.92
CA THR A 175 -1.35 -14.70 0.20
C THR A 175 -2.79 -15.21 0.19
N MET A 176 -3.78 -14.33 -0.06
CA MET A 176 -5.19 -14.73 -0.13
C MET A 176 -5.47 -15.68 -1.29
N ILE A 177 -4.83 -15.47 -2.46
CA ILE A 177 -4.98 -16.33 -3.63
C ILE A 177 -4.31 -17.69 -3.41
N ASP A 178 -3.18 -17.74 -2.70
CA ASP A 178 -2.52 -18.98 -2.32
C ASP A 178 -3.39 -19.81 -1.37
N GLU A 179 -4.12 -19.18 -0.46
CA GLU A 179 -5.06 -19.85 0.45
C GLU A 179 -6.33 -20.31 -0.28
N ASN A 180 -6.83 -19.53 -1.22
CA ASN A 180 -8.02 -19.85 -2.01
C ASN A 180 -7.81 -19.50 -3.50
N PRO A 181 -7.49 -20.49 -4.36
CA PRO A 181 -7.20 -20.28 -5.78
C PRO A 181 -8.42 -19.84 -6.62
N ASP A 182 -9.62 -19.76 -6.04
CA ASP A 182 -10.78 -19.15 -6.69
C ASP A 182 -10.79 -17.62 -6.57
N LEU A 183 -9.88 -17.05 -5.79
CA LEU A 183 -9.68 -15.62 -5.72
C LEU A 183 -8.83 -15.12 -6.90
N ALA A 184 -9.08 -13.88 -7.29
CA ALA A 184 -8.29 -13.17 -8.29
C ALA A 184 -8.20 -11.69 -7.90
N PHE A 185 -7.24 -11.00 -8.48
CA PHE A 185 -7.00 -9.57 -8.25
C PHE A 185 -7.06 -8.80 -9.56
N TYR A 186 -7.55 -7.58 -9.51
CA TYR A 186 -7.39 -6.61 -10.61
C TYR A 186 -7.26 -5.19 -10.08
N VAL A 187 -6.57 -4.37 -10.85
CA VAL A 187 -6.56 -2.91 -10.67
C VAL A 187 -7.70 -2.31 -11.48
N PRO A 188 -8.61 -1.55 -10.88
CA PRO A 188 -9.72 -0.92 -11.60
C PRO A 188 -9.28 0.12 -12.63
N LYS A 189 -10.08 0.27 -13.68
CA LYS A 189 -9.80 1.18 -14.82
C LYS A 189 -9.76 2.66 -14.43
N GLU A 190 -10.39 3.04 -13.34
CA GLU A 190 -10.42 4.40 -12.82
C GLU A 190 -9.09 4.80 -12.16
N GLY A 191 -8.18 3.85 -11.99
CA GLY A 191 -6.88 4.07 -11.37
C GLY A 191 -6.71 3.40 -10.02
N THR A 192 -5.54 3.59 -9.43
CA THR A 192 -5.14 2.98 -8.18
C THR A 192 -4.31 3.95 -7.33
N ASN A 193 -4.25 3.69 -6.03
CA ASN A 193 -3.23 4.25 -5.15
C ASN A 193 -1.95 3.42 -5.30
N LEU A 194 -0.92 4.00 -5.94
CA LEU A 194 0.45 3.51 -5.83
C LEU A 194 1.01 4.05 -4.51
N PHE A 195 1.41 3.18 -3.63
CA PHE A 195 2.04 3.55 -2.35
C PHE A 195 3.48 3.05 -2.28
N VAL A 196 4.30 3.78 -1.55
CA VAL A 196 5.66 3.38 -1.20
C VAL A 196 5.81 3.47 0.32
N ASP A 197 6.14 2.33 0.93
CA ASP A 197 6.56 2.33 2.32
C ASP A 197 8.06 2.54 2.36
N ALA A 198 8.54 3.43 3.24
CA ALA A 198 9.96 3.74 3.30
C ALA A 198 10.48 3.79 4.73
N MET A 199 11.75 3.40 4.88
CA MET A 199 12.45 3.40 6.16
C MET A 199 12.92 4.80 6.50
N CYS A 200 12.51 5.29 7.68
CA CYS A 200 12.83 6.62 8.21
C CYS A 200 13.38 6.53 9.63
N ILE A 201 14.12 7.54 10.04
CA ILE A 201 14.63 7.68 11.42
C ILE A 201 13.89 8.84 12.09
N PRO A 202 13.12 8.56 13.17
CA PRO A 202 12.45 9.61 13.93
C PRO A 202 13.43 10.59 14.59
N LYS A 203 12.99 11.83 14.80
CA LYS A 203 13.79 12.88 15.40
C LYS A 203 14.27 12.54 16.82
N ASN A 204 13.49 11.76 17.57
CA ASN A 204 13.79 11.33 18.93
C ASN A 204 14.50 9.97 19.02
N ALA A 205 14.99 9.42 17.90
CA ALA A 205 15.74 8.17 17.87
C ALA A 205 16.98 8.24 18.76
N LYS A 206 17.24 7.15 19.47
CA LYS A 206 18.36 7.07 20.43
C LYS A 206 19.61 6.46 19.85
N ASN A 207 19.47 5.63 18.81
CA ASN A 207 20.57 4.92 18.17
C ASN A 207 20.58 5.15 16.65
N VAL A 208 20.80 6.38 16.22
CA VAL A 208 20.83 6.78 14.81
C VAL A 208 21.82 5.95 14.00
N SER A 209 23.04 5.74 14.52
CA SER A 209 24.08 4.95 13.82
C SER A 209 23.66 3.47 13.66
N GLY A 210 22.96 2.91 14.64
CA GLY A 210 22.40 1.56 14.54
C GLY A 210 21.26 1.49 13.52
N ALA A 211 20.41 2.51 13.50
CA ALA A 211 19.31 2.65 12.55
C ALA A 211 19.80 2.73 11.10
N GLU A 212 20.80 3.56 10.83
CA GLU A 212 21.40 3.68 9.49
C GLU A 212 22.04 2.35 9.02
N LYS A 213 22.71 1.61 9.92
CA LYS A 213 23.25 0.28 9.60
C LYS A 213 22.14 -0.73 9.32
N PHE A 214 21.04 -0.67 10.06
CA PHE A 214 19.88 -1.52 9.82
C PHE A 214 19.26 -1.21 8.46
N ILE A 215 19.03 0.07 8.15
CA ILE A 215 18.53 0.51 6.85
C ILE A 215 19.45 0.03 5.72
N ASN A 216 20.77 0.20 5.88
CA ASN A 216 21.74 -0.27 4.89
C ASN A 216 21.68 -1.80 4.71
N PHE A 217 21.52 -2.57 5.79
CA PHE A 217 21.32 -4.03 5.72
C PHE A 217 20.07 -4.39 4.95
N MET A 218 18.93 -3.74 5.24
CA MET A 218 17.66 -4.00 4.56
C MET A 218 17.70 -3.67 3.05
N CYS A 219 18.59 -2.80 2.61
CA CYS A 219 18.82 -2.52 1.18
C CYS A 219 19.72 -3.57 0.50
N SER A 220 20.35 -4.49 1.22
CA SER A 220 21.15 -5.56 0.59
C SER A 220 20.25 -6.52 -0.18
N THR A 221 20.76 -7.10 -1.28
CA THR A 221 20.00 -8.03 -2.11
C THR A 221 19.50 -9.23 -1.29
N GLU A 222 20.36 -9.80 -0.43
CA GLU A 222 20.00 -10.91 0.46
C GLU A 222 18.81 -10.57 1.37
N ALA A 223 18.86 -9.44 2.07
CA ALA A 223 17.79 -9.04 2.98
C ALA A 223 16.52 -8.64 2.22
N ALA A 224 16.65 -7.94 1.10
CA ALA A 224 15.52 -7.52 0.29
C ALA A 224 14.81 -8.71 -0.38
N MET A 225 15.56 -9.75 -0.84
CA MET A 225 15.00 -10.98 -1.38
C MET A 225 14.24 -11.76 -0.30
N ALA A 226 14.88 -12.01 0.85
CA ALA A 226 14.22 -12.70 1.96
C ALA A 226 12.96 -11.97 2.45
N ASN A 227 12.98 -10.63 2.41
CA ASN A 227 11.83 -9.82 2.75
C ASN A 227 10.72 -9.97 1.71
N TRP A 228 11.04 -9.90 0.41
CA TRP A 228 10.09 -10.12 -0.67
C TRP A 228 9.41 -11.49 -0.59
N GLU A 229 10.19 -12.56 -0.39
CA GLU A 229 9.68 -13.93 -0.21
C GLU A 229 8.73 -14.06 0.98
N TYR A 230 8.96 -13.29 2.04
CA TYR A 230 8.17 -13.39 3.27
C TYR A 230 6.89 -12.57 3.24
N ILE A 231 6.93 -11.34 2.68
CA ILE A 231 5.80 -10.40 2.75
C ILE A 231 4.98 -10.31 1.46
N GLY A 232 5.47 -10.83 0.33
CA GLY A 232 4.79 -10.82 -0.97
C GLY A 232 4.71 -9.45 -1.67
N TYR A 233 5.20 -8.38 -1.05
CA TYR A 233 5.18 -7.02 -1.64
C TYR A 233 6.37 -6.78 -2.56
N SER A 234 6.13 -5.99 -3.61
CA SER A 234 7.17 -5.65 -4.59
C SER A 234 8.35 -4.94 -3.94
N SER A 235 9.55 -5.40 -4.25
CA SER A 235 10.78 -4.76 -3.80
C SER A 235 11.19 -3.61 -4.72
N PRO A 236 11.62 -2.47 -4.19
CA PRO A 236 12.20 -1.40 -4.99
C PRO A 236 13.68 -1.67 -5.37
N GLN A 237 14.25 -2.80 -4.96
CA GLN A 237 15.66 -3.12 -5.16
C GLN A 237 15.86 -3.84 -6.50
N THR A 238 16.76 -3.29 -7.34
CA THR A 238 16.96 -3.70 -8.74
C THR A 238 17.38 -5.16 -8.88
N GLU A 239 18.32 -5.64 -8.05
CA GLU A 239 18.84 -7.00 -8.16
C GLU A 239 17.79 -8.05 -7.74
N VAL A 240 16.89 -7.71 -6.81
CA VAL A 240 15.75 -8.59 -6.48
C VAL A 240 14.87 -8.79 -7.71
N TYR A 241 14.52 -7.71 -8.41
CA TYR A 241 13.74 -7.81 -9.64
C TYR A 241 14.45 -8.66 -10.71
N ASN A 242 15.75 -8.49 -10.86
CA ASN A 242 16.56 -9.20 -11.87
C ASN A 242 16.75 -10.69 -11.56
N GLU A 243 16.69 -11.11 -10.29
CA GLU A 243 16.84 -12.50 -9.85
C GLU A 243 15.51 -13.28 -9.88
N LEU A 244 14.36 -12.59 -10.00
CA LEU A 244 13.06 -13.24 -10.09
C LEU A 244 12.79 -13.78 -11.50
N ASP A 245 12.02 -14.86 -11.56
CA ASP A 245 11.60 -15.48 -12.81
C ASP A 245 10.69 -14.54 -13.63
N GLU A 246 10.73 -14.65 -14.96
CA GLU A 246 9.90 -13.84 -15.87
C GLU A 246 8.40 -14.04 -15.63
N GLU A 247 7.98 -15.20 -15.13
CA GLU A 247 6.58 -15.48 -14.76
C GLU A 247 6.13 -14.60 -13.60
N ILE A 248 7.01 -14.30 -12.66
CA ILE A 248 6.73 -13.43 -11.50
C ILE A 248 6.81 -11.96 -11.91
N THR A 249 7.89 -11.57 -12.60
CA THR A 249 8.09 -10.16 -12.98
C THR A 249 7.11 -9.68 -14.05
N GLY A 250 6.54 -10.61 -14.83
CA GLY A 250 5.50 -10.35 -15.81
C GLY A 250 4.07 -10.45 -15.29
N ASP A 251 3.87 -10.90 -14.04
CA ASP A 251 2.53 -11.00 -13.43
C ASP A 251 2.13 -9.67 -12.79
N PRO A 252 1.03 -9.03 -13.25
CA PRO A 252 0.52 -7.78 -12.67
C PRO A 252 0.12 -7.87 -11.20
N LEU A 253 -0.03 -9.07 -10.64
CA LEU A 253 -0.28 -9.27 -9.21
C LEU A 253 0.95 -8.88 -8.39
N TYR A 254 2.15 -9.28 -8.84
CA TYR A 254 3.40 -8.97 -8.15
C TYR A 254 4.00 -7.64 -8.60
N PHE A 255 3.99 -7.35 -9.90
CA PHE A 255 4.59 -6.15 -10.49
C PHE A 255 3.59 -5.47 -11.44
N PRO A 256 2.59 -4.76 -10.89
CA PRO A 256 1.61 -4.06 -11.70
C PRO A 256 2.26 -2.99 -12.59
N ASP A 257 1.87 -2.95 -13.86
CA ASP A 257 2.29 -1.89 -14.78
C ASP A 257 1.50 -0.61 -14.47
N ILE A 258 2.09 0.22 -13.65
CA ILE A 258 1.49 1.48 -13.19
C ILE A 258 1.38 2.55 -14.29
N THR A 259 2.03 2.36 -15.45
CA THR A 259 1.95 3.31 -16.58
C THR A 259 0.62 3.28 -17.31
N GLN A 260 -0.20 2.25 -17.06
CA GLN A 260 -1.52 2.07 -17.68
C GLN A 260 -2.64 2.81 -16.94
N TYR A 261 -2.38 3.38 -15.78
CA TYR A 261 -3.37 4.03 -14.93
C TYR A 261 -3.12 5.53 -14.83
N PRO A 262 -4.19 6.33 -14.74
CA PRO A 262 -4.08 7.78 -14.64
C PRO A 262 -3.45 8.26 -13.32
#